data_5cba7d707bc759b0c92d02f8fc1152d2
#
_entry.id   5cba7d707bc759b0c92d02f8fc1152d2
#
_cell.length_a   1.000
_cell.length_b   1.000
_cell.length_c   1.000
_cell.angle_alpha   90.00
_cell.angle_beta   90.00
_cell.angle_gamma   90.00
#
_symmetry.space_group_name_H-M   'P 1'
#
loop_
_entity.id
_entity.type
_entity.pdbx_description
1 polymer ?
#
loop_
_entity_poly.entity_id
_entity_poly.type
_entity_poly.pdbx_seq_one_letter_code
_entity_poly.pdbx_strand_id
1 'polypeptide(L)'
;MKKIISVTLAICLVLGCCVGFASAEKVTLYVYNWGQYIAEGDDDSIDVIEAFEEAYPNIKVKYSTYDSNESMYAKLSNGGITVDVIIPSDYMIGRMRQENMLLELNYDNIPNAQYIDQSFRNTSYDPENKYSVPYTWGTVGIIYNTKYVDEADVTGWELLWNEKYAGKILMFDNSRDAFGIAQYLLGYDINTTDETELQACADKLSEQKGVVQQYVMDQIFDAMENEEAWIAPYYAGDYLTMVEENPDLAFYRPDHQGFNVFIDAMCIPSCCQEKEAAELFINFLCDPEISAANMDFIGYSVPASESKQYMDEEIVSDPVAYPDAEELRNASSFDYLPEETSRYMESLFMSVRNG
;
A
#
# COMPACT_ATOMS: atom_id res chain seq x y z
N MET A 1 4.67 -30.28 2.49
CA MET A 1 4.15 -30.77 3.78
C MET A 1 4.02 -29.54 4.67
N LYS A 2 2.82 -28.92 4.64
CA LYS A 2 2.51 -27.72 5.45
C LYS A 2 2.68 -28.05 6.94
N LYS A 3 3.59 -27.37 7.62
CA LYS A 3 3.70 -27.44 9.06
C LYS A 3 2.61 -26.57 9.67
N ILE A 4 1.63 -27.20 10.29
CA ILE A 4 0.65 -26.50 11.13
C ILE A 4 1.43 -25.93 12.32
N ILE A 5 1.72 -24.64 12.28
CA ILE A 5 2.26 -23.89 13.41
C ILE A 5 1.06 -23.57 14.30
N SER A 6 0.95 -24.36 15.37
CA SER A 6 0.00 -24.06 16.44
C SER A 6 0.52 -22.84 17.20
N VAL A 7 0.00 -21.67 16.89
CA VAL A 7 0.30 -20.42 17.62
C VAL A 7 -0.31 -20.55 19.01
N THR A 8 0.51 -20.94 19.97
CA THR A 8 0.13 -20.89 21.37
C THR A 8 0.42 -19.47 21.84
N LEU A 9 -0.61 -18.62 21.76
CA LEU A 9 -0.56 -17.24 22.25
C LEU A 9 -0.20 -17.25 23.74
N ALA A 10 1.05 -16.92 24.08
CA ALA A 10 1.47 -16.74 25.45
C ALA A 10 1.04 -15.34 25.92
N ILE A 11 -0.20 -15.25 26.41
CA ILE A 11 -0.70 -14.02 27.04
C ILE A 11 0.11 -13.82 28.34
N CYS A 12 1.06 -12.89 28.34
CA CYS A 12 1.65 -12.37 29.55
C CYS A 12 0.62 -11.59 30.38
N LEU A 13 -0.07 -12.27 31.26
CA LEU A 13 -0.95 -11.67 32.26
C LEU A 13 -0.11 -10.82 33.23
N VAL A 14 -0.09 -9.51 33.03
CA VAL A 14 0.33 -8.56 34.07
C VAL A 14 -0.81 -8.45 35.08
N LEU A 15 -0.69 -9.16 36.19
CA LEU A 15 -1.50 -8.99 37.39
C LEU A 15 -1.13 -7.67 38.06
N GLY A 16 -1.93 -6.64 37.84
CA GLY A 16 -1.83 -5.34 38.51
C GLY A 16 -3.19 -4.80 38.95
N CYS A 17 -3.47 -4.94 40.24
CA CYS A 17 -4.38 -4.17 41.11
C CYS A 17 -5.83 -3.96 40.67
N CYS A 18 -6.73 -4.65 41.36
CA CYS A 18 -8.15 -4.32 41.46
C CYS A 18 -8.37 -2.88 41.90
N VAL A 19 -8.74 -2.01 40.97
CA VAL A 19 -9.43 -0.74 41.24
C VAL A 19 -10.71 -0.77 40.42
N GLY A 20 -11.81 -0.51 41.07
CA GLY A 20 -13.23 -0.51 40.72
C GLY A 20 -13.59 -0.62 39.23
N PHE A 21 -14.38 -1.63 38.87
CA PHE A 21 -15.06 -1.74 37.58
C PHE A 21 -16.01 -0.53 37.39
N ALA A 22 -15.51 0.58 36.91
CA ALA A 22 -16.34 1.42 36.06
C ALA A 22 -16.54 0.60 34.78
N SER A 23 -17.78 0.34 34.35
CA SER A 23 -18.08 -0.23 33.05
C SER A 23 -17.38 0.68 32.02
N ALA A 24 -16.27 0.24 31.46
CA ALA A 24 -15.61 1.02 30.42
C ALA A 24 -16.60 1.24 29.28
N GLU A 25 -16.78 2.48 28.88
CA GLU A 25 -17.68 2.85 27.79
C GLU A 25 -17.26 2.10 26.53
N LYS A 26 -18.21 1.50 25.82
CA LYS A 26 -17.91 0.78 24.58
C LYS A 26 -17.58 1.81 23.50
N VAL A 27 -16.39 1.71 22.96
CA VAL A 27 -15.87 2.55 21.88
C VAL A 27 -16.08 1.85 20.55
N THR A 28 -16.46 2.59 19.51
CA THR A 28 -16.47 2.11 18.13
C THR A 28 -15.36 2.83 17.37
N LEU A 29 -14.37 2.07 16.91
CA LEU A 29 -13.26 2.55 16.13
C LEU A 29 -13.54 2.35 14.63
N TYR A 30 -13.44 3.39 13.85
CA TYR A 30 -13.64 3.34 12.40
C TYR A 30 -12.30 3.34 11.68
N VAL A 31 -11.98 2.20 11.03
CA VAL A 31 -10.76 2.00 10.24
C VAL A 31 -11.11 2.03 8.77
N TYR A 32 -10.37 2.81 7.98
CA TYR A 32 -10.55 2.96 6.55
C TYR A 32 -9.23 2.71 5.84
N ASN A 33 -9.14 1.58 5.12
CA ASN A 33 -7.92 1.03 4.56
C ASN A 33 -8.11 0.72 3.06
N TRP A 34 -7.08 0.21 2.41
CA TRP A 34 -7.15 -0.35 1.06
C TRP A 34 -7.93 -1.67 1.06
N GLY A 35 -8.42 -2.09 -0.10
CA GLY A 35 -8.90 -3.44 -0.32
C GLY A 35 -7.74 -4.45 -0.17
N GLN A 36 -8.05 -5.65 0.31
CA GLN A 36 -7.07 -6.75 0.45
C GLN A 36 -5.77 -6.39 1.21
N TYR A 37 -5.86 -5.52 2.21
CA TYR A 37 -4.69 -4.91 2.85
C TYR A 37 -4.61 -5.14 4.36
N ILE A 38 -5.37 -6.13 4.85
CA ILE A 38 -5.33 -6.65 6.23
C ILE A 38 -5.81 -8.10 6.20
N ALA A 39 -5.23 -8.95 7.03
CA ALA A 39 -5.66 -10.33 7.17
C ALA A 39 -6.99 -10.40 7.96
N GLU A 40 -8.02 -11.01 7.35
CA GLU A 40 -9.39 -11.10 7.89
C GLU A 40 -9.78 -12.54 8.25
N GLY A 41 -8.81 -13.44 8.46
CA GLY A 41 -9.03 -14.82 8.89
C GLY A 41 -9.30 -15.80 7.74
N ASP A 42 -9.06 -15.42 6.50
CA ASP A 42 -9.16 -16.32 5.36
C ASP A 42 -7.92 -17.23 5.28
N ASP A 43 -8.09 -18.43 4.72
CA ASP A 43 -7.03 -19.41 4.45
C ASP A 43 -6.12 -19.76 5.63
N ASP A 44 -6.71 -19.89 6.85
CA ASP A 44 -6.00 -20.14 8.11
C ASP A 44 -5.11 -18.97 8.58
N SER A 45 -5.27 -17.76 7.99
CA SER A 45 -4.59 -16.55 8.42
C SER A 45 -5.13 -16.03 9.77
N ILE A 46 -4.44 -15.06 10.33
CA ILE A 46 -4.96 -14.30 11.47
C ILE A 46 -6.15 -13.42 11.04
N ASP A 47 -7.21 -13.34 11.84
CA ASP A 47 -8.13 -12.20 11.78
C ASP A 47 -7.59 -11.10 12.70
N VAL A 48 -6.97 -10.10 12.10
CA VAL A 48 -6.32 -8.99 12.81
C VAL A 48 -7.35 -8.16 13.59
N ILE A 49 -8.54 -7.99 13.03
CA ILE A 49 -9.61 -7.22 13.68
C ILE A 49 -10.14 -7.98 14.90
N GLU A 50 -10.41 -9.29 14.75
CA GLU A 50 -10.86 -10.12 15.87
C GLU A 50 -9.78 -10.19 16.96
N ALA A 51 -8.51 -10.39 16.60
CA ALA A 51 -7.39 -10.42 17.54
C ALA A 51 -7.23 -9.09 18.32
N PHE A 52 -7.43 -7.95 17.63
CA PHE A 52 -7.44 -6.64 18.29
C PHE A 52 -8.61 -6.52 19.28
N GLU A 53 -9.81 -6.91 18.88
CA GLU A 53 -11.00 -6.85 19.72
C GLU A 53 -10.92 -7.80 20.92
N GLU A 54 -10.24 -8.93 20.80
CA GLU A 54 -9.95 -9.83 21.93
C GLU A 54 -8.96 -9.18 22.91
N ALA A 55 -7.93 -8.51 22.41
CA ALA A 55 -6.96 -7.78 23.24
C ALA A 55 -7.60 -6.55 23.93
N TYR A 56 -8.54 -5.88 23.26
CA TYR A 56 -9.22 -4.67 23.73
C TYR A 56 -10.75 -4.81 23.70
N PRO A 57 -11.36 -5.61 24.61
CA PRO A 57 -12.76 -6.03 24.52
C PRO A 57 -13.79 -4.90 24.65
N ASN A 58 -13.35 -3.69 25.00
CA ASN A 58 -14.19 -2.50 25.07
C ASN A 58 -14.22 -1.70 23.75
N ILE A 59 -13.36 -2.07 22.78
CA ILE A 59 -13.27 -1.42 21.47
C ILE A 59 -13.86 -2.36 20.43
N LYS A 60 -14.77 -1.85 19.60
CA LYS A 60 -15.34 -2.55 18.45
C LYS A 60 -14.88 -1.86 17.18
N VAL A 61 -14.25 -2.59 16.27
CA VAL A 61 -13.78 -2.06 15.01
C VAL A 61 -14.88 -2.11 13.94
N LYS A 62 -15.01 -1.04 13.18
CA LYS A 62 -15.74 -0.98 11.92
C LYS A 62 -14.75 -0.71 10.81
N TYR A 63 -14.44 -1.78 10.10
CA TYR A 63 -13.52 -1.77 8.98
C TYR A 63 -14.26 -1.45 7.67
N SER A 64 -13.65 -0.66 6.81
CA SER A 64 -14.13 -0.34 5.46
C SER A 64 -12.97 -0.01 4.55
N THR A 65 -13.16 -0.13 3.24
CA THR A 65 -12.09 -0.01 2.24
C THR A 65 -12.30 1.15 1.27
N TYR A 66 -11.20 1.56 0.63
CA TYR A 66 -11.16 2.53 -0.47
C TYR A 66 -10.26 2.01 -1.60
N ASP A 67 -10.51 2.50 -2.81
CA ASP A 67 -9.84 2.02 -4.02
C ASP A 67 -8.59 2.85 -4.39
N SER A 68 -8.50 4.10 -3.89
CA SER A 68 -7.35 4.99 -4.16
C SER A 68 -7.19 6.06 -3.09
N ASN A 69 -5.96 6.58 -2.94
CA ASN A 69 -5.66 7.72 -2.07
C ASN A 69 -6.57 8.92 -2.39
N GLU A 70 -6.82 9.18 -3.67
CA GLU A 70 -7.64 10.28 -4.17
C GLU A 70 -9.10 10.12 -3.73
N SER A 71 -9.66 8.92 -3.83
CA SER A 71 -11.04 8.62 -3.41
C SER A 71 -11.20 8.75 -1.89
N MET A 72 -10.24 8.25 -1.12
CA MET A 72 -10.18 8.40 0.34
C MET A 72 -10.07 9.87 0.72
N TYR A 73 -9.12 10.61 0.14
CA TYR A 73 -8.92 12.03 0.38
C TYR A 73 -10.17 12.85 0.06
N ALA A 74 -10.79 12.64 -1.10
CA ALA A 74 -12.01 13.33 -1.51
C ALA A 74 -13.15 13.11 -0.51
N LYS A 75 -13.28 11.90 0.01
CA LYS A 75 -14.31 11.53 0.98
C LYS A 75 -14.09 12.23 2.33
N LEU A 76 -12.84 12.27 2.80
CA LEU A 76 -12.46 12.98 4.03
C LEU A 76 -12.62 14.50 3.89
N SER A 77 -12.17 15.09 2.77
CA SER A 77 -12.23 16.52 2.49
C SER A 77 -13.67 17.04 2.39
N ASN A 78 -14.58 16.24 1.83
CA ASN A 78 -15.99 16.59 1.75
C ASN A 78 -16.70 16.50 3.11
N GLY A 79 -16.10 15.85 4.09
CA GLY A 79 -16.67 15.64 5.42
C GLY A 79 -17.88 14.71 5.43
N GLY A 80 -18.50 14.56 6.60
CA GLY A 80 -19.72 13.75 6.75
C GLY A 80 -19.47 12.25 6.95
N ILE A 81 -18.22 11.83 7.07
CA ILE A 81 -17.83 10.48 7.49
C ILE A 81 -17.12 10.50 8.83
N THR A 82 -17.24 9.43 9.58
CA THR A 82 -16.45 9.17 10.79
C THR A 82 -15.38 8.16 10.44
N VAL A 83 -14.12 8.55 10.63
CA VAL A 83 -12.94 7.71 10.42
C VAL A 83 -11.91 8.06 11.49
N ASP A 84 -11.33 7.06 12.12
CA ASP A 84 -10.37 7.23 13.20
C ASP A 84 -8.95 6.80 12.80
N VAL A 85 -8.83 5.80 11.92
CA VAL A 85 -7.54 5.37 11.35
C VAL A 85 -7.65 5.27 9.84
N ILE A 86 -6.64 5.77 9.15
CA ILE A 86 -6.41 5.62 7.70
C ILE A 86 -5.00 5.12 7.44
N ILE A 87 -4.78 4.46 6.30
CA ILE A 87 -3.47 3.93 5.90
C ILE A 87 -3.11 4.42 4.49
N PRO A 88 -2.85 5.72 4.30
CA PRO A 88 -2.50 6.30 3.00
C PRO A 88 -1.02 6.09 2.63
N SER A 89 -0.73 6.28 1.35
CA SER A 89 0.65 6.29 0.85
C SER A 89 1.37 7.61 1.17
N ASP A 90 2.67 7.56 1.14
CA ASP A 90 3.63 8.61 1.45
C ASP A 90 3.26 10.00 0.91
N TYR A 91 3.03 10.15 -0.40
CA TYR A 91 2.68 11.44 -1.01
C TYR A 91 1.36 12.02 -0.48
N MET A 92 0.39 11.13 -0.20
CA MET A 92 -0.91 11.54 0.33
C MET A 92 -0.79 11.94 1.81
N ILE A 93 0.05 11.27 2.60
CA ILE A 93 0.39 11.69 3.96
C ILE A 93 1.01 13.09 3.93
N GLY A 94 1.97 13.31 3.03
CA GLY A 94 2.60 14.61 2.82
C GLY A 94 1.58 15.70 2.51
N ARG A 95 0.61 15.43 1.64
CA ARG A 95 -0.51 16.32 1.31
C ARG A 95 -1.38 16.62 2.53
N MET A 96 -1.92 15.57 3.14
CA MET A 96 -2.85 15.71 4.28
C MET A 96 -2.20 16.40 5.47
N ARG A 97 -0.91 16.19 5.72
CA ARG A 97 -0.15 16.90 6.74
C ARG A 97 -0.09 18.40 6.46
N GLN A 98 0.24 18.80 5.23
CA GLN A 98 0.32 20.22 4.85
C GLN A 98 -1.05 20.91 4.92
N GLU A 99 -2.12 20.19 4.64
CA GLU A 99 -3.50 20.69 4.71
C GLU A 99 -4.11 20.60 6.13
N ASN A 100 -3.33 20.19 7.15
CA ASN A 100 -3.75 20.02 8.55
C ASN A 100 -4.93 19.03 8.70
N MET A 101 -4.94 17.98 7.89
CA MET A 101 -5.96 16.93 7.90
C MET A 101 -5.59 15.75 8.79
N LEU A 102 -4.41 15.76 9.43
CA LEU A 102 -3.93 14.71 10.33
C LEU A 102 -3.75 15.25 11.75
N LEU A 103 -3.94 14.39 12.74
CA LEU A 103 -3.62 14.65 14.15
C LEU A 103 -2.21 14.16 14.48
N GLU A 104 -1.51 14.92 15.35
CA GLU A 104 -0.23 14.43 15.90
C GLU A 104 -0.48 13.21 16.78
N LEU A 105 0.38 12.19 16.64
CA LEU A 105 0.34 10.94 17.40
C LEU A 105 0.95 11.13 18.79
N ASN A 106 0.40 10.43 19.77
CA ASN A 106 1.02 10.30 21.09
C ASN A 106 1.76 8.95 21.17
N TYR A 107 3.06 8.98 20.99
CA TYR A 107 3.90 7.77 20.99
C TYR A 107 3.97 7.07 22.37
N ASP A 108 3.53 7.70 23.45
CA ASP A 108 3.38 7.00 24.73
C ASP A 108 2.27 5.92 24.67
N ASN A 109 1.33 6.06 23.75
CA ASN A 109 0.27 5.08 23.47
C ASN A 109 0.66 4.10 22.36
N ILE A 110 1.80 4.33 21.68
CA ILE A 110 2.29 3.51 20.55
C ILE A 110 3.70 3.00 20.82
N PRO A 111 3.97 2.32 21.96
CA PRO A 111 5.31 1.87 22.31
C PRO A 111 5.91 0.89 21.28
N ASN A 112 5.09 0.12 20.56
CA ASN A 112 5.56 -0.83 19.54
C ASN A 112 6.11 -0.13 18.29
N ALA A 113 5.86 1.18 18.08
CA ALA A 113 6.52 1.94 17.03
C ALA A 113 8.05 1.98 17.18
N GLN A 114 8.61 1.60 18.36
CA GLN A 114 10.05 1.43 18.54
C GLN A 114 10.67 0.39 17.60
N TYR A 115 9.90 -0.60 17.16
CA TYR A 115 10.35 -1.67 16.26
C TYR A 115 10.50 -1.22 14.80
N ILE A 116 9.88 -0.10 14.40
CA ILE A 116 10.04 0.44 13.03
C ILE A 116 11.51 0.81 12.80
N ASP A 117 12.09 0.30 11.72
CA ASP A 117 13.49 0.52 11.37
C ASP A 117 13.80 2.00 11.10
N GLN A 118 15.04 2.39 11.33
CA GLN A 118 15.47 3.78 11.18
C GLN A 118 15.36 4.28 9.74
N SER A 119 15.43 3.40 8.74
CA SER A 119 15.27 3.73 7.32
C SER A 119 13.88 4.26 6.96
N PHE A 120 12.87 3.89 7.74
CA PHE A 120 11.48 4.32 7.56
C PHE A 120 11.09 5.51 8.43
N ARG A 121 12.07 6.15 9.10
CA ARG A 121 11.84 7.32 9.96
C ARG A 121 12.37 8.59 9.33
N ASN A 122 11.80 9.72 9.72
CA ASN A 122 12.18 11.06 9.23
C ASN A 122 12.12 11.17 7.70
N THR A 123 11.12 10.56 7.12
CA THR A 123 10.85 10.58 5.69
C THR A 123 10.38 11.96 5.21
N SER A 124 10.41 12.23 3.89
CA SER A 124 9.98 13.52 3.33
C SER A 124 8.52 13.84 3.67
N TYR A 125 7.66 12.84 3.71
CA TYR A 125 6.25 13.01 4.02
C TYR A 125 5.96 13.31 5.50
N ASP A 126 6.79 12.83 6.44
CA ASP A 126 6.67 13.11 7.89
C ASP A 126 8.05 13.29 8.56
N PRO A 127 8.76 14.40 8.30
CA PRO A 127 10.15 14.59 8.73
C PRO A 127 10.39 14.57 10.24
N GLU A 128 9.35 14.80 11.02
CA GLU A 128 9.41 14.83 12.48
C GLU A 128 8.82 13.57 13.13
N ASN A 129 8.34 12.60 12.33
CA ASN A 129 7.63 11.40 12.78
C ASN A 129 6.47 11.72 13.73
N LYS A 130 5.62 12.68 13.39
CA LYS A 130 4.55 13.15 14.24
C LYS A 130 3.17 12.65 13.87
N TYR A 131 2.97 12.31 12.58
CA TYR A 131 1.64 12.11 12.01
C TYR A 131 1.38 10.69 11.52
N SER A 132 2.44 9.89 11.39
CA SER A 132 2.35 8.58 10.76
C SER A 132 3.25 7.54 11.41
N VAL A 133 2.82 6.28 11.36
CA VAL A 133 3.65 5.11 11.68
C VAL A 133 3.65 4.19 10.47
N PRO A 134 4.80 3.86 9.87
CA PRO A 134 4.89 2.96 8.73
C PRO A 134 4.16 1.64 8.99
N TYR A 135 3.35 1.21 8.02
CA TYR A 135 2.58 -0.02 8.05
C TYR A 135 3.23 -1.08 7.17
N THR A 136 3.51 -0.70 5.91
CA THR A 136 4.19 -1.55 4.95
C THR A 136 4.94 -0.70 3.92
N TRP A 137 5.74 -1.38 3.09
CA TRP A 137 6.40 -0.77 1.94
C TRP A 137 6.50 -1.77 0.79
N GLY A 138 6.75 -1.27 -0.39
CA GLY A 138 6.91 -2.10 -1.56
C GLY A 138 7.41 -1.34 -2.78
N THR A 139 7.46 -2.03 -3.91
CA THR A 139 7.87 -1.46 -5.20
C THR A 139 6.79 -1.70 -6.25
N VAL A 140 6.78 -0.85 -7.28
CA VAL A 140 5.96 -1.03 -8.46
C VAL A 140 6.81 -1.65 -9.58
N GLY A 141 6.25 -2.63 -10.27
CA GLY A 141 6.90 -3.27 -11.41
C GLY A 141 5.87 -3.72 -12.44
N ILE A 142 6.28 -4.59 -13.33
CA ILE A 142 5.43 -5.21 -14.33
C ILE A 142 5.21 -6.68 -13.96
N ILE A 143 3.95 -7.07 -13.77
CA ILE A 143 3.54 -8.47 -13.69
C ILE A 143 3.26 -8.96 -15.10
N TYR A 144 3.81 -10.08 -15.49
CA TYR A 144 3.54 -10.66 -16.80
C TYR A 144 3.41 -12.19 -16.73
N ASN A 145 2.61 -12.75 -17.63
CA ASN A 145 2.41 -14.19 -17.71
C ASN A 145 3.44 -14.81 -18.67
N THR A 146 4.35 -15.62 -18.14
CA THR A 146 5.48 -16.24 -18.86
C THR A 146 5.05 -17.21 -19.96
N LYS A 147 3.83 -17.71 -19.91
CA LYS A 147 3.25 -18.60 -20.91
C LYS A 147 2.89 -17.90 -22.22
N TYR A 148 2.56 -16.60 -22.14
CA TYR A 148 2.06 -15.81 -23.26
C TYR A 148 2.97 -14.65 -23.67
N VAL A 149 3.80 -14.16 -22.75
CA VAL A 149 4.71 -13.04 -22.97
C VAL A 149 6.11 -13.59 -23.19
N ASP A 150 6.72 -13.16 -24.30
CA ASP A 150 8.09 -13.51 -24.63
C ASP A 150 9.05 -12.72 -23.72
N GLU A 151 9.92 -13.42 -22.99
CA GLU A 151 10.90 -12.82 -22.10
C GLU A 151 11.80 -11.78 -22.81
N ALA A 152 12.06 -11.98 -24.10
CA ALA A 152 12.82 -11.05 -24.91
C ALA A 152 12.13 -9.66 -25.10
N ASP A 153 10.83 -9.59 -24.89
CA ASP A 153 10.06 -8.34 -24.95
C ASP A 153 10.01 -7.63 -23.58
N VAL A 154 10.39 -8.31 -22.49
CA VAL A 154 10.36 -7.76 -21.11
C VAL A 154 11.65 -6.97 -20.88
N THR A 155 11.69 -5.76 -21.43
CA THR A 155 12.90 -4.93 -21.45
C THR A 155 12.75 -3.59 -20.71
N GLY A 156 11.54 -3.16 -20.39
CA GLY A 156 11.27 -1.89 -19.74
C GLY A 156 9.78 -1.57 -19.70
N TRP A 157 9.45 -0.35 -19.29
CA TRP A 157 8.06 0.15 -19.28
C TRP A 157 7.42 0.15 -20.66
N GLU A 158 8.20 0.13 -21.75
CA GLU A 158 7.72 0.03 -23.15
C GLU A 158 6.85 -1.20 -23.38
N LEU A 159 7.00 -2.25 -22.56
CA LEU A 159 6.18 -3.46 -22.65
C LEU A 159 4.67 -3.13 -22.57
N LEU A 160 4.31 -2.11 -21.79
CA LEU A 160 2.93 -1.67 -21.62
C LEU A 160 2.34 -0.96 -22.87
N TRP A 161 3.13 -0.69 -23.89
CA TRP A 161 2.74 -0.12 -25.19
C TRP A 161 2.94 -1.11 -26.34
N ASN A 162 3.29 -2.38 -26.06
CA ASN A 162 3.62 -3.34 -27.09
C ASN A 162 2.36 -3.86 -27.81
N GLU A 163 2.19 -3.47 -29.06
CA GLU A 163 1.05 -3.87 -29.91
C GLU A 163 0.90 -5.39 -30.07
N LYS A 164 1.99 -6.18 -29.90
CA LYS A 164 1.95 -7.64 -29.92
C LYS A 164 0.98 -8.22 -28.89
N TYR A 165 0.79 -7.51 -27.77
CA TYR A 165 -0.07 -7.92 -26.66
C TYR A 165 -1.34 -7.08 -26.53
N ALA A 166 -1.75 -6.40 -27.60
CA ALA A 166 -2.94 -5.55 -27.60
C ALA A 166 -4.20 -6.29 -27.10
N GLY A 167 -4.95 -5.66 -26.19
CA GLY A 167 -6.12 -6.23 -25.54
C GLY A 167 -5.81 -7.24 -24.44
N LYS A 168 -4.52 -7.34 -24.02
CA LYS A 168 -4.05 -8.21 -22.92
C LYS A 168 -3.19 -7.45 -21.91
N ILE A 169 -3.17 -6.13 -22.01
CA ILE A 169 -2.43 -5.23 -21.12
C ILE A 169 -3.43 -4.49 -20.24
N LEU A 170 -3.22 -4.50 -18.94
CA LEU A 170 -3.93 -3.66 -17.98
C LEU A 170 -3.11 -2.41 -17.67
N MET A 171 -3.74 -1.41 -17.08
CA MET A 171 -3.12 -0.19 -16.61
C MET A 171 -3.76 0.28 -15.30
N PHE A 172 -3.03 1.00 -14.47
CA PHE A 172 -3.55 1.57 -13.23
C PHE A 172 -4.74 2.51 -13.44
N ASP A 173 -5.77 2.34 -12.63
CA ASP A 173 -6.89 3.27 -12.52
C ASP A 173 -6.66 4.32 -11.42
N ASN A 174 -5.44 4.79 -11.32
CA ASN A 174 -5.10 5.97 -10.53
C ASN A 174 -4.10 6.85 -11.30
N SER A 175 -4.22 8.16 -11.12
CA SER A 175 -3.45 9.13 -11.90
C SER A 175 -1.97 9.11 -11.54
N ARG A 176 -1.64 8.93 -10.25
CA ARG A 176 -0.27 9.07 -9.75
C ARG A 176 0.63 7.97 -10.27
N ASP A 177 0.17 6.70 -10.20
CA ASP A 177 0.93 5.55 -10.70
C ASP A 177 0.99 5.53 -12.23
N ALA A 178 -0.14 5.80 -12.90
CA ALA A 178 -0.19 5.85 -14.36
C ALA A 178 0.77 6.91 -14.94
N PHE A 179 0.78 8.11 -14.35
CA PHE A 179 1.71 9.18 -14.74
C PHE A 179 3.15 8.85 -14.37
N GLY A 180 3.39 8.23 -13.20
CA GLY A 180 4.72 7.81 -12.78
C GLY A 180 5.39 6.89 -13.80
N ILE A 181 4.66 5.91 -14.33
CA ILE A 181 5.14 5.02 -15.40
C ILE A 181 5.47 5.81 -16.67
N ALA A 182 4.61 6.74 -17.09
CA ALA A 182 4.87 7.57 -18.27
C ALA A 182 6.06 8.50 -18.06
N GLN A 183 6.24 9.04 -16.85
CA GLN A 183 7.38 9.86 -16.46
C GLN A 183 8.69 9.07 -16.55
N TYR A 184 8.75 7.87 -15.97
CA TYR A 184 9.91 6.99 -16.09
C TYR A 184 10.23 6.67 -17.57
N LEU A 185 9.23 6.32 -18.36
CA LEU A 185 9.39 6.00 -19.77
C LEU A 185 9.93 7.19 -20.59
N LEU A 186 9.52 8.41 -20.25
CA LEU A 186 9.95 9.64 -20.91
C LEU A 186 11.23 10.25 -20.29
N GLY A 187 11.72 9.69 -19.18
CA GLY A 187 12.90 10.17 -18.47
C GLY A 187 12.68 11.48 -17.70
N TYR A 188 11.44 11.73 -17.26
CA TYR A 188 11.09 12.87 -16.41
C TYR A 188 11.19 12.52 -14.92
N ASP A 189 11.29 13.55 -14.08
CA ASP A 189 11.15 13.40 -12.64
C ASP A 189 9.70 13.01 -12.31
N ILE A 190 9.52 11.94 -11.52
CA ILE A 190 8.17 11.49 -11.09
C ILE A 190 7.46 12.51 -10.20
N ASN A 191 8.18 13.50 -9.68
CA ASN A 191 7.67 14.59 -8.85
C ASN A 191 7.65 15.92 -9.60
N THR A 192 7.77 15.91 -10.94
CA THR A 192 7.73 17.14 -11.75
C THR A 192 6.41 17.90 -11.55
N THR A 193 6.53 19.23 -11.54
CA THR A 193 5.40 20.16 -11.54
C THR A 193 5.29 20.91 -12.88
N ASP A 194 6.08 20.54 -13.88
CA ASP A 194 6.06 21.18 -15.20
C ASP A 194 4.85 20.66 -16.01
N GLU A 195 3.93 21.57 -16.31
CA GLU A 195 2.71 21.25 -17.07
C GLU A 195 3.02 20.70 -18.47
N THR A 196 4.16 21.06 -19.08
CA THR A 196 4.55 20.55 -20.39
C THR A 196 4.95 19.09 -20.31
N GLU A 197 5.68 18.68 -19.26
CA GLU A 197 6.05 17.31 -19.00
C GLU A 197 4.81 16.46 -18.65
N LEU A 198 3.91 17.00 -17.82
CA LEU A 198 2.66 16.34 -17.49
C LEU A 198 1.75 16.14 -18.73
N GLN A 199 1.66 17.14 -19.61
CA GLN A 199 0.95 17.00 -20.88
C GLN A 199 1.59 15.92 -21.76
N ALA A 200 2.91 15.88 -21.87
CA ALA A 200 3.62 14.85 -22.63
C ALA A 200 3.36 13.44 -22.07
N CYS A 201 3.26 13.29 -20.75
CA CYS A 201 2.86 12.03 -20.12
C CYS A 201 1.42 11.63 -20.49
N ALA A 202 0.49 12.59 -20.47
CA ALA A 202 -0.90 12.33 -20.87
C ALA A 202 -1.00 11.94 -22.36
N ASP A 203 -0.24 12.59 -23.22
CA ASP A 203 -0.17 12.26 -24.65
C ASP A 203 0.38 10.84 -24.82
N LYS A 204 1.43 10.47 -24.08
CA LYS A 204 2.01 9.12 -24.07
C LYS A 204 1.05 8.06 -23.58
N LEU A 205 0.34 8.31 -22.50
CA LEU A 205 -0.71 7.42 -21.99
C LEU A 205 -1.87 7.27 -23.00
N SER A 206 -2.19 8.33 -23.74
CA SER A 206 -3.20 8.29 -24.80
C SER A 206 -2.82 7.37 -25.96
N GLU A 207 -1.51 7.20 -26.25
CA GLU A 207 -1.05 6.24 -27.27
C GLU A 207 -1.36 4.79 -26.86
N GLN A 208 -1.54 4.50 -25.58
CA GLN A 208 -1.83 3.16 -25.04
C GLN A 208 -3.26 2.68 -25.35
N LYS A 209 -4.18 3.57 -25.74
CA LYS A 209 -5.60 3.22 -25.94
C LYS A 209 -5.83 2.08 -26.93
N GLY A 210 -4.93 1.89 -27.89
CA GLY A 210 -5.02 0.81 -28.85
C GLY A 210 -4.63 -0.57 -28.30
N VAL A 211 -3.95 -0.61 -27.19
CA VAL A 211 -3.35 -1.85 -26.62
C VAL A 211 -3.88 -2.19 -25.23
N VAL A 212 -4.23 -1.22 -24.41
CA VAL A 212 -4.77 -1.45 -23.06
C VAL A 212 -6.17 -2.04 -23.14
N GLN A 213 -6.37 -3.14 -22.41
CA GLN A 213 -7.65 -3.80 -22.25
C GLN A 213 -8.56 -3.03 -21.29
N GLN A 214 -8.02 -2.64 -20.13
CA GLN A 214 -8.76 -1.98 -19.07
C GLN A 214 -7.83 -1.23 -18.12
N TYR A 215 -8.35 -0.17 -17.52
CA TYR A 215 -7.78 0.46 -16.35
C TYR A 215 -8.35 -0.21 -15.09
N VAL A 216 -7.51 -0.63 -14.16
CA VAL A 216 -7.88 -1.45 -13.00
C VAL A 216 -7.18 -1.01 -11.72
N MET A 217 -7.78 -1.39 -10.61
CA MET A 217 -7.14 -1.55 -9.30
C MET A 217 -7.33 -3.03 -8.90
N ASP A 218 -8.05 -3.37 -7.86
CA ASP A 218 -8.19 -4.75 -7.36
C ASP A 218 -8.73 -5.76 -8.40
N GLN A 219 -9.35 -5.31 -9.50
CA GLN A 219 -9.77 -6.20 -10.60
C GLN A 219 -8.60 -6.90 -11.30
N ILE A 220 -7.36 -6.49 -11.02
CA ILE A 220 -6.16 -7.14 -11.55
C ILE A 220 -6.04 -8.59 -11.08
N PHE A 221 -6.42 -8.89 -9.83
CA PHE A 221 -6.33 -10.24 -9.26
C PHE A 221 -7.06 -11.23 -10.17
N ASP A 222 -8.36 -11.07 -10.33
CA ASP A 222 -9.16 -11.94 -11.20
C ASP A 222 -8.60 -12.03 -12.62
N ALA A 223 -8.18 -10.89 -13.19
CA ALA A 223 -7.75 -10.82 -14.59
C ALA A 223 -6.41 -11.52 -14.85
N MET A 224 -5.44 -11.41 -13.93
CA MET A 224 -4.12 -12.04 -14.08
C MET A 224 -4.13 -13.51 -13.67
N GLU A 225 -4.83 -13.85 -12.59
CA GLU A 225 -4.95 -15.22 -12.09
C GLU A 225 -5.69 -16.11 -13.09
N ASN A 226 -6.76 -15.63 -13.73
CA ASN A 226 -7.54 -16.36 -14.73
C ASN A 226 -7.01 -16.23 -16.17
N GLU A 227 -5.83 -15.64 -16.39
CA GLU A 227 -5.20 -15.45 -17.72
C GLU A 227 -6.05 -14.56 -18.68
N GLU A 228 -6.97 -13.77 -18.16
CA GLU A 228 -7.78 -12.82 -18.94
C GLU A 228 -6.94 -11.66 -19.46
N ALA A 229 -5.94 -11.23 -18.67
CA ALA A 229 -4.85 -10.33 -19.05
C ALA A 229 -3.50 -11.03 -18.91
N TRP A 230 -2.47 -10.49 -19.57
CA TRP A 230 -1.14 -11.10 -19.61
C TRP A 230 -0.05 -10.17 -19.07
N ILE A 231 -0.29 -8.88 -19.04
CA ILE A 231 0.68 -7.85 -18.63
C ILE A 231 -0.06 -6.78 -17.83
N ALA A 232 0.50 -6.42 -16.69
CA ALA A 232 -0.01 -5.32 -15.87
C ALA A 232 1.13 -4.65 -15.10
N PRO A 233 1.17 -3.33 -14.98
CA PRO A 233 1.99 -2.67 -13.96
C PRO A 233 1.25 -2.82 -12.63
N TYR A 234 1.93 -3.28 -11.58
CA TYR A 234 1.30 -3.36 -10.26
C TYR A 234 2.32 -3.47 -9.13
N TYR A 235 1.82 -3.62 -7.92
CA TYR A 235 2.61 -3.65 -6.69
C TYR A 235 3.21 -5.03 -6.45
N ALA A 236 4.43 -5.05 -5.92
CA ALA A 236 5.18 -6.29 -5.68
C ALA A 236 4.49 -7.22 -4.67
N GLY A 237 3.83 -6.66 -3.64
CA GLY A 237 3.10 -7.46 -2.65
C GLY A 237 1.95 -8.23 -3.27
N ASP A 238 1.12 -7.56 -4.07
CA ASP A 238 -0.01 -8.21 -4.74
C ASP A 238 0.44 -9.28 -5.75
N TYR A 239 1.61 -9.08 -6.40
CA TYR A 239 2.20 -10.13 -7.23
C TYR A 239 2.49 -11.40 -6.42
N LEU A 240 3.01 -11.25 -5.19
CA LEU A 240 3.35 -12.41 -4.35
C LEU A 240 2.12 -13.23 -3.96
N THR A 241 0.95 -12.61 -3.81
CA THR A 241 -0.30 -13.34 -3.60
C THR A 241 -0.84 -13.93 -4.91
N MET A 242 -0.82 -13.18 -6.02
CA MET A 242 -1.29 -13.66 -7.31
C MET A 242 -0.48 -14.83 -7.85
N VAL A 243 0.85 -14.90 -7.61
CA VAL A 243 1.69 -16.01 -8.11
C VAL A 243 1.40 -17.33 -7.41
N GLU A 244 0.82 -17.32 -6.20
CA GLU A 244 0.35 -18.53 -5.53
C GLU A 244 -0.82 -19.17 -6.28
N GLU A 245 -1.74 -18.34 -6.83
CA GLU A 245 -2.89 -18.78 -7.61
C GLU A 245 -2.52 -19.08 -9.07
N ASN A 246 -1.61 -18.31 -9.65
CA ASN A 246 -1.11 -18.52 -11.02
C ASN A 246 0.43 -18.53 -11.08
N PRO A 247 1.07 -19.72 -10.99
CA PRO A 247 2.53 -19.86 -11.00
C PRO A 247 3.22 -19.46 -12.32
N ASP A 248 2.46 -19.19 -13.39
CA ASP A 248 3.00 -18.70 -14.66
C ASP A 248 3.26 -17.18 -14.65
N LEU A 249 2.91 -16.49 -13.56
CA LEU A 249 3.19 -15.05 -13.39
C LEU A 249 4.65 -14.84 -12.99
N ALA A 250 5.23 -13.75 -13.49
CA ALA A 250 6.54 -13.24 -13.10
C ALA A 250 6.50 -11.73 -12.88
N PHE A 251 7.44 -11.22 -12.08
CA PHE A 251 7.56 -9.81 -11.76
C PHE A 251 8.87 -9.23 -12.31
N TYR A 252 8.79 -8.09 -12.96
CA TYR A 252 9.94 -7.38 -13.52
C TYR A 252 9.96 -5.93 -13.06
N ARG A 253 11.07 -5.49 -12.47
CA ARG A 253 11.35 -4.09 -12.15
C ARG A 253 12.18 -3.48 -13.27
N PRO A 254 11.70 -2.43 -13.97
CA PRO A 254 12.48 -1.71 -14.98
C PRO A 254 13.59 -0.82 -14.37
N ASP A 255 14.58 -1.43 -13.73
CA ASP A 255 15.62 -0.78 -12.94
C ASP A 255 16.43 0.27 -13.71
N HIS A 256 16.64 0.06 -15.00
CA HIS A 256 17.40 1.01 -15.86
C HIS A 256 16.60 2.29 -16.21
N GLN A 257 15.26 2.26 -16.11
CA GLN A 257 14.38 3.43 -16.32
C GLN A 257 13.95 4.06 -14.99
N GLY A 258 14.05 3.29 -13.91
CA GLY A 258 13.51 3.64 -12.60
C GLY A 258 12.12 3.05 -12.35
N PHE A 259 11.77 2.96 -11.08
CA PHE A 259 10.47 2.46 -10.62
C PHE A 259 10.11 3.10 -9.28
N ASN A 260 8.85 3.05 -8.93
CA ASN A 260 8.37 3.60 -7.65
C ASN A 260 8.67 2.64 -6.49
N VAL A 261 9.15 3.21 -5.39
CA VAL A 261 9.13 2.63 -4.05
C VAL A 261 8.18 3.45 -3.20
N PHE A 262 7.27 2.82 -2.50
CA PHE A 262 6.27 3.48 -1.67
C PHE A 262 6.33 2.99 -0.23
N ILE A 263 5.83 3.83 0.67
CA ILE A 263 5.58 3.50 2.07
C ILE A 263 4.14 3.89 2.38
N ASP A 264 3.35 2.91 2.83
CA ASP A 264 2.04 3.19 3.37
C ASP A 264 2.13 3.25 4.89
N ALA A 265 1.48 4.23 5.50
CA ALA A 265 1.59 4.43 6.93
C ALA A 265 0.25 4.73 7.58
N MET A 266 0.12 4.26 8.82
CA MET A 266 -1.05 4.46 9.66
C MET A 266 -1.09 5.89 10.16
N CYS A 267 -2.21 6.57 9.94
CA CYS A 267 -2.45 7.96 10.32
C CYS A 267 -3.80 8.11 11.01
N ILE A 268 -3.93 9.16 11.80
CA ILE A 268 -5.17 9.55 12.46
C ILE A 268 -5.68 10.84 11.80
N PRO A 269 -6.82 10.80 11.05
CA PRO A 269 -7.34 11.99 10.40
C PRO A 269 -7.92 13.00 11.42
N SER A 270 -7.94 14.28 11.06
CA SER A 270 -8.42 15.36 11.95
C SER A 270 -9.90 15.27 12.32
N CYS A 271 -10.69 14.44 11.61
CA CYS A 271 -12.08 14.15 11.94
C CYS A 271 -12.25 13.02 12.97
N CYS A 272 -11.16 12.39 13.40
CA CYS A 272 -11.15 11.30 14.39
C CYS A 272 -11.89 11.70 15.67
N GLN A 273 -12.67 10.78 16.23
CA GLN A 273 -13.40 10.95 17.47
C GLN A 273 -12.76 10.14 18.61
N GLU A 274 -12.10 9.02 18.30
CA GLU A 274 -11.62 8.03 19.26
C GLU A 274 -10.09 7.87 19.19
N LYS A 275 -9.35 9.00 19.38
CA LYS A 275 -7.91 9.07 19.16
C LYS A 275 -7.11 8.04 19.98
N GLU A 276 -7.45 7.84 21.27
CA GLU A 276 -6.74 6.86 22.11
C GLU A 276 -6.94 5.44 21.59
N ALA A 277 -8.16 5.08 21.18
CA ALA A 277 -8.44 3.78 20.58
C ALA A 277 -7.72 3.60 19.22
N ALA A 278 -7.62 4.67 18.43
CA ALA A 278 -6.87 4.68 17.19
C ALA A 278 -5.36 4.43 17.42
N GLU A 279 -4.79 5.09 18.43
CA GLU A 279 -3.38 4.89 18.83
C GLU A 279 -3.13 3.47 19.34
N LEU A 280 -4.06 2.87 20.09
CA LEU A 280 -3.97 1.47 20.52
C LEU A 280 -4.04 0.50 19.33
N PHE A 281 -4.87 0.77 18.33
CA PHE A 281 -4.94 -0.04 17.10
C PHE A 281 -3.64 0.04 16.30
N ILE A 282 -3.09 1.24 16.13
CA ILE A 282 -1.78 1.45 15.50
C ILE A 282 -0.70 0.69 16.28
N ASN A 283 -0.69 0.80 17.62
CA ASN A 283 0.27 0.06 18.45
C ASN A 283 0.14 -1.45 18.29
N PHE A 284 -1.07 -1.97 18.18
CA PHE A 284 -1.32 -3.40 17.98
C PHE A 284 -0.75 -3.90 16.65
N LEU A 285 -0.97 -3.14 15.57
CA LEU A 285 -0.42 -3.45 14.25
C LEU A 285 1.11 -3.34 14.18
N CYS A 286 1.74 -2.59 15.07
CA CYS A 286 3.19 -2.50 15.19
C CYS A 286 3.81 -3.62 16.04
N ASP A 287 3.02 -4.51 16.64
CA ASP A 287 3.55 -5.68 17.32
C ASP A 287 4.24 -6.60 16.31
N PRO A 288 5.49 -7.05 16.55
CA PRO A 288 6.24 -7.81 15.55
C PRO A 288 5.58 -9.11 15.09
N GLU A 289 4.88 -9.84 15.98
CA GLU A 289 4.20 -11.08 15.63
C GLU A 289 2.92 -10.79 14.81
N ILE A 290 2.17 -9.75 15.20
CA ILE A 290 0.95 -9.33 14.48
C ILE A 290 1.32 -8.76 13.11
N SER A 291 2.33 -7.87 13.06
CA SER A 291 2.83 -7.30 11.80
C SER A 291 3.28 -8.39 10.83
N ALA A 292 4.05 -9.37 11.32
CA ALA A 292 4.52 -10.50 10.51
C ALA A 292 3.34 -11.32 9.95
N ALA A 293 2.45 -11.79 10.83
CA ALA A 293 1.32 -12.64 10.43
C ALA A 293 0.39 -11.94 9.44
N ASN A 294 0.19 -10.63 9.61
CA ASN A 294 -0.59 -9.81 8.70
C ASN A 294 0.09 -9.68 7.33
N MET A 295 1.39 -9.36 7.30
CA MET A 295 2.14 -9.16 6.05
C MET A 295 2.40 -10.46 5.29
N ASP A 296 2.59 -11.59 5.98
CA ASP A 296 2.69 -12.91 5.35
C ASP A 296 1.43 -13.23 4.53
N PHE A 297 0.26 -12.85 5.04
CA PHE A 297 -1.01 -13.10 4.35
C PHE A 297 -1.21 -12.15 3.17
N ILE A 298 -0.96 -10.85 3.34
CA ILE A 298 -1.18 -9.86 2.27
C ILE A 298 0.00 -9.75 1.28
N GLY A 299 1.10 -10.47 1.50
CA GLY A 299 2.26 -10.52 0.61
C GLY A 299 3.20 -9.32 0.67
N TYR A 300 2.99 -8.37 1.59
CA TYR A 300 3.75 -7.12 1.64
C TYR A 300 4.93 -7.13 2.62
N SER A 301 5.82 -6.18 2.46
CA SER A 301 7.06 -6.10 3.25
C SER A 301 6.89 -5.33 4.53
N VAL A 302 7.39 -5.89 5.64
CA VAL A 302 7.35 -5.22 6.95
C VAL A 302 8.37 -4.08 7.03
N PRO A 303 8.02 -2.94 7.64
CA PRO A 303 8.96 -1.85 7.90
C PRO A 303 9.76 -2.05 9.21
N ALA A 304 9.67 -3.24 9.81
CA ALA A 304 10.29 -3.62 11.07
C ALA A 304 11.09 -4.92 10.91
N SER A 305 12.42 -4.85 10.96
CA SER A 305 13.29 -6.04 10.85
C SER A 305 13.03 -7.09 11.92
N GLU A 306 12.57 -6.68 13.12
CA GLU A 306 12.16 -7.58 14.20
C GLU A 306 11.01 -8.52 13.79
N SER A 307 10.11 -8.08 12.91
CA SER A 307 8.97 -8.88 12.45
C SER A 307 9.41 -10.05 11.56
N LYS A 308 10.51 -9.91 10.82
CA LYS A 308 10.99 -10.91 9.86
C LYS A 308 11.28 -12.29 10.48
N GLN A 309 11.62 -12.34 11.77
CA GLN A 309 11.86 -13.62 12.45
C GLN A 309 10.59 -14.46 12.64
N TYR A 310 9.41 -13.87 12.48
CA TYR A 310 8.10 -14.52 12.61
C TYR A 310 7.46 -14.81 11.25
N MET A 311 8.04 -14.29 10.16
CA MET A 311 7.58 -14.46 8.80
C MET A 311 8.08 -15.77 8.17
N ASP A 312 7.44 -16.19 7.07
CA ASP A 312 7.95 -17.29 6.27
C ASP A 312 9.32 -16.95 5.66
N GLU A 313 10.28 -17.90 5.78
CA GLU A 313 11.64 -17.71 5.25
C GLU A 313 11.65 -17.53 3.72
N GLU A 314 10.68 -18.12 3.00
CA GLU A 314 10.56 -17.98 1.55
C GLU A 314 10.20 -16.53 1.17
N ILE A 315 9.30 -15.90 1.91
CA ILE A 315 8.93 -14.48 1.69
C ILE A 315 10.08 -13.54 2.07
N VAL A 316 10.70 -13.76 3.23
CA VAL A 316 11.81 -12.89 3.72
C VAL A 316 13.02 -12.95 2.79
N SER A 317 13.25 -14.06 2.11
CA SER A 317 14.35 -14.24 1.17
C SER A 317 14.00 -13.91 -0.28
N ASP A 318 12.74 -13.61 -0.59
CA ASP A 318 12.31 -13.26 -1.95
C ASP A 318 12.80 -11.84 -2.32
N PRO A 319 13.59 -11.68 -3.40
CA PRO A 319 14.05 -10.37 -3.84
C PRO A 319 12.94 -9.47 -4.38
N VAL A 320 11.76 -10.00 -4.69
CA VAL A 320 10.59 -9.19 -5.05
C VAL A 320 10.03 -8.49 -3.80
N ALA A 321 9.90 -9.22 -2.69
CA ALA A 321 9.48 -8.66 -1.42
C ALA A 321 10.55 -7.75 -0.81
N TYR A 322 11.78 -8.24 -0.72
CA TYR A 322 12.90 -7.56 -0.05
C TYR A 322 14.09 -7.35 -0.99
N PRO A 323 13.97 -6.44 -1.97
CA PRO A 323 15.08 -6.10 -2.86
C PRO A 323 16.25 -5.52 -2.08
N ASP A 324 17.46 -5.79 -2.55
CA ASP A 324 18.66 -5.26 -1.95
C ASP A 324 18.92 -3.79 -2.35
N ALA A 325 19.97 -3.17 -1.75
CA ALA A 325 20.28 -1.77 -1.99
C ALA A 325 20.75 -1.50 -3.44
N GLU A 326 21.30 -2.48 -4.14
CA GLU A 326 21.70 -2.36 -5.54
C GLU A 326 20.46 -2.38 -6.45
N GLU A 327 19.49 -3.21 -6.14
CA GLU A 327 18.21 -3.27 -6.84
C GLU A 327 17.39 -1.99 -6.65
N LEU A 328 17.46 -1.38 -5.46
CA LEU A 328 16.75 -0.13 -5.13
C LEU A 328 17.46 1.15 -5.61
N ARG A 329 18.65 1.07 -6.21
CA ARG A 329 19.45 2.26 -6.54
C ARG A 329 18.76 3.27 -7.47
N ASN A 330 17.84 2.82 -8.32
CA ASN A 330 17.07 3.65 -9.25
C ASN A 330 15.59 3.76 -8.85
N ALA A 331 15.25 3.33 -7.65
CA ALA A 331 13.92 3.53 -7.08
C ALA A 331 13.74 5.00 -6.67
N SER A 332 12.53 5.51 -6.82
CA SER A 332 12.15 6.85 -6.37
C SER A 332 10.78 6.79 -5.70
N SER A 333 10.58 7.59 -4.66
CA SER A 333 9.27 7.73 -4.01
C SER A 333 8.50 8.92 -4.55
N PHE A 334 7.19 8.83 -4.48
CA PHE A 334 6.34 9.96 -4.76
C PHE A 334 6.40 10.96 -3.59
N ASP A 335 6.62 12.23 -3.93
CA ASP A 335 6.47 13.34 -2.99
C ASP A 335 5.09 14.01 -3.16
N TYR A 336 4.74 14.80 -2.17
CA TYR A 336 3.59 15.69 -2.29
C TYR A 336 3.74 16.63 -3.48
N LEU A 337 2.72 16.66 -4.32
CA LEU A 337 2.60 17.66 -5.39
C LEU A 337 1.65 18.79 -4.94
N PRO A 338 1.94 20.06 -5.31
CA PRO A 338 1.02 21.16 -5.07
C PRO A 338 -0.39 20.84 -5.59
N GLU A 339 -1.41 21.34 -4.90
CA GLU A 339 -2.82 21.07 -5.22
C GLU A 339 -3.17 21.37 -6.69
N GLU A 340 -2.63 22.46 -7.23
CA GLU A 340 -2.83 22.85 -8.65
C GLU A 340 -2.26 21.78 -9.59
N THR A 341 -1.04 21.30 -9.31
CA THR A 341 -0.38 20.25 -10.12
C THR A 341 -1.15 18.93 -10.04
N SER A 342 -1.54 18.51 -8.83
CA SER A 342 -2.33 17.28 -8.63
C SER A 342 -3.65 17.35 -9.39
N ARG A 343 -4.40 18.45 -9.29
CA ARG A 343 -5.65 18.64 -10.04
C ARG A 343 -5.45 18.66 -11.54
N TYR A 344 -4.36 19.26 -12.01
CA TYR A 344 -4.02 19.27 -13.43
C TYR A 344 -3.75 17.85 -13.92
N MET A 345 -2.91 17.08 -13.22
CA MET A 345 -2.63 15.67 -13.51
C MET A 345 -3.93 14.83 -13.53
N GLU A 346 -4.78 14.97 -12.52
CA GLU A 346 -6.07 14.27 -12.47
C GLU A 346 -6.96 14.61 -13.67
N SER A 347 -7.04 15.90 -14.08
CA SER A 347 -7.82 16.32 -15.22
C SER A 347 -7.32 15.74 -16.55
N LEU A 348 -6.00 15.66 -16.70
CA LEU A 348 -5.35 15.02 -17.86
C LEU A 348 -5.64 13.51 -17.87
N PHE A 349 -5.51 12.85 -16.72
CA PHE A 349 -5.78 11.42 -16.59
C PHE A 349 -7.23 11.08 -16.94
N MET A 350 -8.20 11.87 -16.46
CA MET A 350 -9.60 11.74 -16.83
C MET A 350 -9.82 11.88 -18.35
N SER A 351 -9.08 12.77 -19.00
CA SER A 351 -9.11 12.93 -20.46
C SER A 351 -8.52 11.73 -21.18
N VAL A 352 -7.42 11.17 -20.66
CA VAL A 352 -6.83 9.93 -21.17
C VAL A 352 -7.83 8.78 -21.09
N ARG A 353 -8.53 8.60 -19.98
CA ARG A 353 -9.47 7.51 -19.77
C ARG A 353 -10.74 7.61 -20.64
N ASN A 354 -11.27 8.82 -20.81
CA ASN A 354 -12.56 9.07 -21.45
C ASN A 354 -12.47 9.37 -22.97
N GLY A 355 -11.33 9.73 -23.47
CA GLY A 355 -11.10 10.10 -24.87
C GLY A 355 -10.69 8.93 -25.72
#